data_f96d6d97e7c4ae04b3a0b1bd63f493ab
#
_entry.id   f96d6d97e7c4ae04b3a0b1bd63f493ab
#
_cell.length_a   1.000
_cell.length_b   1.000
_cell.length_c   1.000
_cell.angle_alpha   90.00
_cell.angle_beta   90.00
_cell.angle_gamma   90.00
#
_symmetry.space_group_name_H-M   'P 1'
#
loop_
_entity.id
_entity.type
_entity.pdbx_description
1 polymer ?
#
loop_
_entity_poly.entity_id
_entity_poly.type
_entity_poly.pdbx_seq_one_letter_code
_entity_poly.pdbx_strand_id
1 'polypeptide(L)'
;PVAAVAATAYGTNRLAGESEMVAMQAAGLSPWRLARPILVFGLSVGIMVTILVHGLVPLARERLAERQTEIAENVTAQFLRPGSFQYPTDGITLFIRDIATDGRLLDLFIEDARNPDNQITYTSEEALVVRTDTGPVLVLLQGMAQTLRYQGGRQNLAVTRFSEFSYDIGEMI
;
A
#
# COMPACT_ATOMS: atom_id res chain seq x y z
N PRO A 1 26.56 8.37 -5.87
CA PRO A 1 27.91 7.82 -6.17
C PRO A 1 28.36 8.11 -7.59
N VAL A 2 27.50 7.89 -8.61
CA VAL A 2 27.84 8.08 -10.04
C VAL A 2 28.34 9.50 -10.33
N ALA A 3 27.69 10.53 -9.79
CA ALA A 3 28.10 11.91 -9.98
C ALA A 3 29.49 12.20 -9.39
N ALA A 4 29.85 11.57 -8.28
CA ALA A 4 31.18 11.73 -7.67
C ALA A 4 32.26 11.09 -8.55
N VAL A 5 32.00 9.93 -9.14
CA VAL A 5 32.90 9.26 -10.08
C VAL A 5 33.08 10.13 -11.34
N ALA A 6 31.98 10.63 -11.90
CA ALA A 6 32.01 11.50 -13.07
C ALA A 6 32.79 12.80 -12.81
N ALA A 7 32.57 13.45 -11.66
CA ALA A 7 33.28 14.66 -11.27
C ALA A 7 34.79 14.41 -11.09
N THR A 8 35.16 13.29 -10.47
CA THR A 8 36.57 12.89 -10.29
C THR A 8 37.24 12.60 -11.63
N ALA A 9 36.57 11.84 -12.50
CA ALA A 9 37.08 11.51 -13.83
C ALA A 9 37.26 12.77 -14.70
N TYR A 10 36.27 13.67 -14.71
CA TYR A 10 36.34 14.92 -15.43
C TYR A 10 37.46 15.83 -14.93
N GLY A 11 37.57 16.02 -13.61
CA GLY A 11 38.62 16.85 -13.01
C GLY A 11 40.03 16.29 -13.29
N THR A 12 40.22 14.98 -13.17
CA THR A 12 41.51 14.33 -13.46
C THR A 12 41.88 14.42 -14.94
N ASN A 13 40.90 14.22 -15.84
CA ASN A 13 41.11 14.32 -17.28
C ASN A 13 41.46 15.77 -17.69
N ARG A 14 40.83 16.75 -17.08
CA ARG A 14 41.15 18.17 -17.34
C ARG A 14 42.57 18.53 -16.91
N LEU A 15 42.96 18.16 -15.69
CA LEU A 15 44.34 18.38 -15.20
C LEU A 15 45.40 17.69 -16.07
N ALA A 16 45.08 16.50 -16.62
CA ALA A 16 45.97 15.81 -17.53
C ALA A 16 46.05 16.53 -18.91
N GLY A 17 44.93 17.02 -19.44
CA GLY A 17 44.86 17.67 -20.74
C GLY A 17 45.52 19.06 -20.74
N GLU A 18 45.46 19.80 -19.64
CA GLU A 18 46.13 21.11 -19.48
C GLU A 18 47.61 21.03 -19.13
N SER A 19 48.20 19.84 -19.13
CA SER A 19 49.61 19.55 -18.76
C SER A 19 50.00 19.97 -17.36
N GLU A 20 49.02 20.34 -16.52
CA GLU A 20 49.26 20.75 -15.13
C GLU A 20 49.78 19.56 -14.29
N MET A 21 49.31 18.39 -14.55
CA MET A 21 49.76 17.15 -13.89
C MET A 21 51.25 16.89 -14.18
N VAL A 22 51.74 17.14 -15.39
CA VAL A 22 53.13 16.97 -15.78
C VAL A 22 53.99 18.05 -15.11
N ALA A 23 53.54 19.27 -15.05
CA ALA A 23 54.22 20.36 -14.36
C ALA A 23 54.34 20.11 -12.84
N MET A 24 53.32 19.57 -12.19
CA MET A 24 53.33 19.21 -10.78
C MET A 24 54.33 18.05 -10.50
N GLN A 25 54.35 17.05 -11.40
CA GLN A 25 55.31 15.95 -11.29
C GLN A 25 56.78 16.42 -11.51
N ALA A 26 57.00 17.35 -12.45
CA ALA A 26 58.30 17.93 -12.70
C ALA A 26 58.80 18.80 -11.49
N ALA A 27 57.84 19.37 -10.75
CA ALA A 27 58.12 20.09 -9.48
C ALA A 27 58.37 19.12 -8.28
N GLY A 28 58.47 17.79 -8.53
CA GLY A 28 58.76 16.79 -7.49
C GLY A 28 57.59 16.29 -6.67
N LEU A 29 56.33 16.56 -7.09
CA LEU A 29 55.15 16.00 -6.45
C LEU A 29 54.99 14.53 -6.85
N SER A 30 54.94 13.65 -5.86
CA SER A 30 54.72 12.22 -6.10
C SER A 30 53.27 11.96 -6.54
N PRO A 31 53.04 10.93 -7.40
CA PRO A 31 51.69 10.54 -7.81
C PRO A 31 50.75 10.26 -6.63
N TRP A 32 51.27 9.75 -5.53
CA TRP A 32 50.53 9.46 -4.32
C TRP A 32 50.00 10.76 -3.63
N ARG A 33 50.79 11.85 -3.65
CA ARG A 33 50.35 13.12 -3.16
C ARG A 33 49.23 13.77 -3.96
N LEU A 34 49.25 13.55 -5.28
CA LEU A 34 48.15 13.98 -6.17
C LEU A 34 46.86 13.17 -5.96
N ALA A 35 46.99 11.85 -5.70
CA ALA A 35 45.86 10.98 -5.48
C ALA A 35 45.15 11.22 -4.11
N ARG A 36 45.86 11.71 -3.13
CA ARG A 36 45.36 11.89 -1.74
C ARG A 36 44.06 12.68 -1.62
N PRO A 37 43.91 13.88 -2.21
CA PRO A 37 42.65 14.63 -2.15
C PRO A 37 41.50 13.89 -2.79
N ILE A 38 41.73 13.15 -3.87
CA ILE A 38 40.70 12.33 -4.55
C ILE A 38 40.25 11.19 -3.65
N LEU A 39 41.18 10.53 -2.97
CA LEU A 39 40.85 9.46 -2.01
C LEU A 39 40.07 9.99 -0.80
N VAL A 40 40.43 11.14 -0.26
CA VAL A 40 39.71 11.76 0.83
C VAL A 40 38.30 12.15 0.41
N PHE A 41 38.15 12.72 -0.77
CA PHE A 41 36.84 13.03 -1.33
C PHE A 41 35.99 11.76 -1.53
N GLY A 42 36.55 10.73 -2.14
CA GLY A 42 35.86 9.44 -2.35
C GLY A 42 35.45 8.77 -1.04
N LEU A 43 36.33 8.81 -0.02
CA LEU A 43 36.04 8.30 1.32
C LEU A 43 34.92 9.07 1.99
N SER A 44 34.93 10.42 1.91
CA SER A 44 33.87 11.27 2.47
C SER A 44 32.51 10.99 1.85
N VAL A 45 32.46 10.84 0.52
CA VAL A 45 31.23 10.46 -0.20
C VAL A 45 30.79 9.06 0.20
N GLY A 46 31.72 8.11 0.32
CA GLY A 46 31.43 6.73 0.75
C GLY A 46 30.80 6.68 2.15
N ILE A 47 31.37 7.42 3.11
CA ILE A 47 30.84 7.51 4.48
C ILE A 47 29.42 8.12 4.46
N MET A 48 29.23 9.22 3.72
CA MET A 48 27.93 9.88 3.62
C MET A 48 26.86 8.97 3.03
N VAL A 49 27.20 8.23 1.98
CA VAL A 49 26.27 7.26 1.36
C VAL A 49 25.96 6.12 2.32
N THR A 50 26.95 5.64 3.07
CA THR A 50 26.77 4.57 4.06
C THR A 50 25.79 4.99 5.15
N ILE A 51 25.94 6.20 5.69
CA ILE A 51 25.02 6.76 6.70
C ILE A 51 23.60 6.89 6.12
N LEU A 52 23.48 7.38 4.89
CA LEU A 52 22.18 7.53 4.24
C LEU A 52 21.49 6.17 4.02
N VAL A 53 22.21 5.19 3.49
CA VAL A 53 21.62 3.88 3.13
C VAL A 53 21.30 3.04 4.37
N HIS A 54 22.17 3.05 5.38
CA HIS A 54 22.00 2.20 6.56
C HIS A 54 21.27 2.89 7.71
N GLY A 55 21.24 4.23 7.72
CA GLY A 55 20.54 5.00 8.75
C GLY A 55 19.20 5.54 8.27
N LEU A 56 19.21 6.40 7.26
CA LEU A 56 18.02 7.17 6.87
C LEU A 56 17.00 6.34 6.07
N VAL A 57 17.48 5.45 5.19
CA VAL A 57 16.59 4.62 4.35
C VAL A 57 15.73 3.67 5.17
N PRO A 58 16.23 2.88 6.16
CA PRO A 58 15.40 2.00 6.95
C PRO A 58 14.36 2.79 7.76
N LEU A 59 14.75 3.89 8.41
CA LEU A 59 13.82 4.75 9.15
C LEU A 59 12.72 5.34 8.26
N ALA A 60 13.06 5.72 7.04
CA ALA A 60 12.07 6.22 6.09
C ALA A 60 11.10 5.11 5.62
N ARG A 61 11.59 3.89 5.44
CA ARG A 61 10.77 2.74 5.06
C ARG A 61 9.80 2.31 6.17
N GLU A 62 10.25 2.28 7.41
CA GLU A 62 9.39 1.99 8.57
C GLU A 62 8.24 3.00 8.68
N ARG A 63 8.57 4.29 8.63
CA ARG A 63 7.55 5.36 8.67
C ARG A 63 6.59 5.32 7.47
N LEU A 64 7.10 4.96 6.29
CA LEU A 64 6.24 4.82 5.11
C LEU A 64 5.30 3.63 5.25
N ALA A 65 5.78 2.50 5.78
CA ALA A 65 4.96 1.31 6.03
C ALA A 65 3.85 1.61 7.06
N GLU A 66 4.18 2.30 8.16
CA GLU A 66 3.19 2.76 9.15
C GLU A 66 2.12 3.66 8.51
N ARG A 67 2.53 4.64 7.71
CA ARG A 67 1.60 5.54 7.00
C ARG A 67 0.76 4.83 5.95
N GLN A 68 1.32 3.85 5.25
CA GLN A 68 0.55 3.05 4.30
C GLN A 68 -0.51 2.20 5.00
N THR A 69 -0.23 1.69 6.18
CA THR A 69 -1.22 0.96 6.99
C THR A 69 -2.34 1.89 7.46
N GLU A 70 -2.01 3.07 8.00
CA GLU A 70 -3.00 4.09 8.38
C GLU A 70 -3.88 4.53 7.20
N ILE A 71 -3.27 4.75 6.02
CA ILE A 71 -4.01 5.15 4.81
C ILE A 71 -4.91 4.01 4.34
N ALA A 72 -4.43 2.78 4.38
CA ALA A 72 -5.18 1.63 3.93
C ALA A 72 -6.37 1.30 4.86
N GLU A 73 -6.26 1.56 6.16
CA GLU A 73 -7.37 1.49 7.11
C GLU A 73 -8.41 2.60 6.84
N ASN A 74 -7.95 3.82 6.59
CA ASN A 74 -8.82 4.96 6.31
C ASN A 74 -9.47 4.89 4.91
N VAL A 75 -8.82 4.31 3.90
CA VAL A 75 -9.38 4.20 2.55
C VAL A 75 -10.58 3.27 2.54
N THR A 76 -10.54 2.15 3.26
CA THR A 76 -11.69 1.25 3.36
C THR A 76 -12.89 1.96 4.03
N ALA A 77 -12.65 2.78 5.06
CA ALA A 77 -13.70 3.57 5.70
C ALA A 77 -14.21 4.75 4.84
N GLN A 78 -13.37 5.31 3.96
CA GLN A 78 -13.77 6.41 3.08
C GLN A 78 -14.66 5.98 1.91
N PHE A 79 -14.57 4.73 1.45
CA PHE A 79 -15.47 4.19 0.44
C PHE A 79 -16.84 3.82 1.01
N LEU A 80 -16.93 3.58 2.31
CA LEU A 80 -18.17 3.24 2.97
C LEU A 80 -18.88 4.54 3.45
N ARG A 81 -19.86 5.00 2.71
CA ARG A 81 -20.67 6.19 3.08
C ARG A 81 -21.89 5.76 3.85
N PRO A 82 -22.01 6.09 5.14
CA PRO A 82 -23.22 5.78 5.89
C PRO A 82 -24.43 6.53 5.34
N GLY A 83 -25.61 5.93 5.47
CA GLY A 83 -26.88 6.52 5.10
C GLY A 83 -27.18 6.56 3.60
N SER A 84 -26.38 5.93 2.75
CA SER A 84 -26.60 5.88 1.30
C SER A 84 -26.35 4.49 0.70
N PHE A 85 -27.15 4.15 -0.32
CA PHE A 85 -26.88 2.95 -1.12
C PHE A 85 -25.65 3.17 -2.00
N GLN A 86 -24.82 2.16 -2.04
CA GLN A 86 -23.57 2.14 -2.81
C GLN A 86 -23.57 0.92 -3.72
N TYR A 87 -22.97 1.06 -4.89
CA TYR A 87 -22.88 0.02 -5.92
C TYR A 87 -21.39 -0.19 -6.26
N PRO A 88 -20.64 -0.89 -5.39
CA PRO A 88 -19.19 -1.05 -5.58
C PRO A 88 -18.84 -1.84 -6.86
N THR A 89 -19.69 -2.78 -7.24
CA THR A 89 -19.53 -3.61 -8.44
C THR A 89 -20.91 -3.91 -9.02
N ASP A 90 -20.99 -4.19 -10.32
CA ASP A 90 -22.24 -4.56 -10.98
C ASP A 90 -22.90 -5.75 -10.29
N GLY A 91 -24.17 -5.58 -9.92
CA GLY A 91 -24.97 -6.61 -9.25
C GLY A 91 -24.73 -6.68 -7.72
N ILE A 92 -23.96 -5.78 -7.12
CA ILE A 92 -23.81 -5.67 -5.67
C ILE A 92 -24.37 -4.34 -5.19
N THR A 93 -25.28 -4.40 -4.24
CA THR A 93 -25.83 -3.24 -3.54
C THR A 93 -25.41 -3.32 -2.09
N LEU A 94 -24.79 -2.26 -1.59
CA LEU A 94 -24.34 -2.13 -0.21
C LEU A 94 -25.03 -0.93 0.44
N PHE A 95 -25.55 -1.10 1.66
CA PHE A 95 -26.03 -0.02 2.48
C PHE A 95 -25.53 -0.20 3.92
N ILE A 96 -25.09 0.89 4.53
CA ILE A 96 -24.65 0.96 5.92
C ILE A 96 -25.40 2.11 6.54
N ARG A 97 -26.06 1.87 7.67
CA ARG A 97 -26.80 2.94 8.34
C ARG A 97 -25.86 3.95 8.99
N ASP A 98 -24.90 3.48 9.75
CA ASP A 98 -23.96 4.32 10.49
C ASP A 98 -22.62 3.60 10.71
N ILE A 99 -21.58 4.36 11.04
CA ILE A 99 -20.26 3.84 11.39
C ILE A 99 -19.94 4.33 12.81
N ALA A 100 -19.74 3.39 13.71
CA ALA A 100 -19.39 3.68 15.10
C ALA A 100 -17.97 4.27 15.19
N THR A 101 -17.67 4.95 16.28
CA THR A 101 -16.36 5.58 16.52
C THR A 101 -15.19 4.59 16.61
N ASP A 102 -15.48 3.33 16.84
CA ASP A 102 -14.51 2.22 16.87
C ASP A 102 -14.37 1.50 15.51
N GLY A 103 -15.02 2.02 14.46
CA GLY A 103 -14.95 1.50 13.09
C GLY A 103 -15.92 0.35 12.79
N ARG A 104 -16.80 -0.05 13.73
CA ARG A 104 -17.88 -1.02 13.46
C ARG A 104 -18.94 -0.40 12.55
N LEU A 105 -19.38 -1.18 11.59
CA LEU A 105 -20.48 -0.83 10.69
C LEU A 105 -21.79 -1.27 11.36
N LEU A 106 -22.78 -0.37 11.41
CA LEU A 106 -24.07 -0.62 12.05
C LEU A 106 -25.15 -0.76 10.99
N ASP A 107 -26.03 -1.75 11.18
CA ASP A 107 -27.13 -2.13 10.29
C ASP A 107 -26.71 -2.19 8.83
N LEU A 108 -25.96 -3.22 8.55
CA LEU A 108 -25.45 -3.52 7.23
C LEU A 108 -26.48 -4.29 6.40
N PHE A 109 -26.61 -3.91 5.15
CA PHE A 109 -27.35 -4.60 4.11
C PHE A 109 -26.46 -4.80 2.91
N ILE A 110 -26.34 -6.05 2.42
CA ILE A 110 -25.65 -6.42 1.18
C ILE A 110 -26.62 -7.23 0.36
N GLU A 111 -26.83 -6.84 -0.89
CA GLU A 111 -27.53 -7.64 -1.90
C GLU A 111 -26.52 -8.06 -2.97
N ASP A 112 -26.36 -9.35 -3.16
CA ASP A 112 -25.59 -9.96 -4.24
C ASP A 112 -26.54 -10.54 -5.30
N ALA A 113 -26.74 -9.80 -6.36
CA ALA A 113 -27.56 -10.12 -7.52
C ALA A 113 -26.72 -10.43 -8.78
N ARG A 114 -25.42 -10.72 -8.63
CA ARG A 114 -24.53 -11.09 -9.74
C ARG A 114 -25.03 -12.32 -10.49
N ASN A 115 -25.66 -13.22 -9.79
CA ASN A 115 -26.34 -14.36 -10.39
C ASN A 115 -27.86 -14.17 -10.36
N PRO A 116 -28.52 -13.91 -11.52
CA PRO A 116 -29.97 -13.66 -11.57
C PRO A 116 -30.83 -14.82 -11.06
N ASP A 117 -30.33 -16.06 -11.16
CA ASP A 117 -31.05 -17.26 -10.71
C ASP A 117 -30.88 -17.54 -9.21
N ASN A 118 -29.93 -16.87 -8.56
CA ASN A 118 -29.62 -17.08 -7.16
C ASN A 118 -29.18 -15.75 -6.52
N GLN A 119 -30.13 -14.95 -6.11
CA GLN A 119 -29.88 -13.68 -5.43
C GLN A 119 -29.78 -13.91 -3.92
N ILE A 120 -28.78 -13.30 -3.27
CA ILE A 120 -28.56 -13.44 -1.84
C ILE A 120 -28.53 -12.06 -1.20
N THR A 121 -29.37 -11.88 -0.19
CA THR A 121 -29.38 -10.66 0.62
C THR A 121 -28.88 -10.96 2.02
N TYR A 122 -27.86 -10.27 2.45
CA TYR A 122 -27.33 -10.35 3.82
C TYR A 122 -27.73 -9.11 4.59
N THR A 123 -28.17 -9.31 5.82
CA THR A 123 -28.43 -8.23 6.78
C THR A 123 -27.74 -8.57 8.09
N SER A 124 -27.11 -7.62 8.73
CA SER A 124 -26.51 -7.78 10.06
C SER A 124 -26.64 -6.53 10.90
N GLU A 125 -26.75 -6.70 12.21
CA GLU A 125 -26.81 -5.59 13.17
C GLU A 125 -25.46 -4.87 13.25
N GLU A 126 -24.37 -5.63 13.23
CA GLU A 126 -23.00 -5.11 13.24
C GLU A 126 -22.14 -5.84 12.21
N ALA A 127 -21.13 -5.14 11.70
CA ALA A 127 -20.10 -5.75 10.88
C ALA A 127 -18.74 -5.09 11.11
N LEU A 128 -17.68 -5.85 10.88
CA LEU A 128 -16.29 -5.44 11.01
C LEU A 128 -15.55 -5.73 9.72
N VAL A 129 -14.73 -4.79 9.27
CA VAL A 129 -13.79 -5.03 8.18
C VAL A 129 -12.50 -5.58 8.77
N VAL A 130 -12.16 -6.82 8.43
CA VAL A 130 -10.94 -7.49 8.89
C VAL A 130 -10.05 -7.75 7.68
N ARG A 131 -8.78 -7.46 7.80
CA ARG A 131 -7.78 -7.84 6.78
C ARG A 131 -7.23 -9.22 7.09
N THR A 132 -7.31 -10.06 6.08
CA THR A 132 -6.68 -11.38 6.07
C THR A 132 -5.53 -11.39 5.06
N ASP A 133 -4.69 -12.42 5.11
CA ASP A 133 -3.59 -12.61 4.13
C ASP A 133 -4.10 -12.73 2.68
N THR A 134 -5.37 -13.08 2.51
CA THR A 134 -6.04 -13.22 1.21
C THR A 134 -6.76 -11.96 0.74
N GLY A 135 -6.91 -10.95 1.59
CA GLY A 135 -7.60 -9.70 1.27
C GLY A 135 -8.52 -9.22 2.39
N PRO A 136 -9.26 -8.12 2.14
CA PRO A 136 -10.22 -7.59 3.10
C PRO A 136 -11.48 -8.47 3.14
N VAL A 137 -11.92 -8.81 4.34
CA VAL A 137 -13.11 -9.62 4.61
C VAL A 137 -14.04 -8.83 5.54
N LEU A 138 -15.32 -8.88 5.24
CA LEU A 138 -16.35 -8.29 6.09
C LEU A 138 -16.93 -9.38 7.00
N VAL A 139 -16.74 -9.24 8.29
CA VAL A 139 -17.29 -10.13 9.30
C VAL A 139 -18.62 -9.54 9.79
N LEU A 140 -19.72 -10.19 9.42
CA LEU A 140 -21.08 -9.84 9.79
C LEU A 140 -21.44 -10.53 11.09
N LEU A 141 -21.97 -9.79 12.04
CA LEU A 141 -22.39 -10.28 13.35
C LEU A 141 -23.90 -10.15 13.50
N GLN A 142 -24.53 -11.20 14.06
CA GLN A 142 -25.96 -11.24 14.39
C GLN A 142 -26.84 -10.85 13.20
N GLY A 143 -26.90 -11.72 12.19
CA GLY A 143 -27.58 -11.40 10.96
C GLY A 143 -28.39 -12.55 10.37
N MET A 144 -28.88 -12.30 9.16
CA MET A 144 -29.56 -13.29 8.34
C MET A 144 -29.14 -13.17 6.88
N ALA A 145 -29.11 -14.33 6.20
CA ALA A 145 -28.98 -14.45 4.77
C ALA A 145 -30.29 -14.92 4.18
N GLN A 146 -30.81 -14.18 3.21
CA GLN A 146 -32.00 -14.53 2.45
C GLN A 146 -31.55 -14.92 1.04
N THR A 147 -31.81 -16.14 0.64
CA THR A 147 -31.48 -16.65 -0.69
C THR A 147 -32.73 -16.83 -1.51
N LEU A 148 -32.85 -16.09 -2.60
CA LEU A 148 -33.91 -16.21 -3.57
C LEU A 148 -33.43 -16.99 -4.80
N ARG A 149 -33.99 -18.17 -5.01
CA ARG A 149 -33.66 -19.03 -6.16
C ARG A 149 -34.81 -19.12 -7.13
N TYR A 150 -34.47 -18.97 -8.41
CA TYR A 150 -35.40 -19.16 -9.53
C TYR A 150 -35.14 -20.52 -10.19
N GLN A 151 -36.04 -21.46 -10.03
CA GLN A 151 -35.97 -22.79 -10.70
C GLN A 151 -37.29 -23.16 -11.35
N GLY A 152 -37.26 -23.36 -12.66
CA GLY A 152 -38.44 -23.88 -13.42
C GLY A 152 -39.69 -23.00 -13.28
N GLY A 153 -39.54 -21.66 -13.20
CA GLY A 153 -40.65 -20.73 -13.05
C GLY A 153 -41.21 -20.63 -11.63
N ARG A 154 -40.56 -21.26 -10.65
CA ARG A 154 -40.90 -21.16 -9.23
C ARG A 154 -39.82 -20.39 -8.48
N GLN A 155 -40.26 -19.53 -7.59
CA GLN A 155 -39.40 -18.81 -6.65
C GLN A 155 -39.32 -19.59 -5.35
N ASN A 156 -38.12 -19.83 -4.86
CA ASN A 156 -37.89 -20.45 -3.57
C ASN A 156 -37.07 -19.48 -2.70
N LEU A 157 -37.60 -19.08 -1.55
CA LEU A 157 -36.98 -18.25 -0.59
C LEU A 157 -36.50 -19.08 0.60
N ALA A 158 -35.20 -19.08 0.85
CA ALA A 158 -34.60 -19.65 2.03
C ALA A 158 -34.03 -18.53 2.92
N VAL A 159 -34.27 -18.63 4.22
CA VAL A 159 -33.77 -17.69 5.22
C VAL A 159 -32.89 -18.45 6.22
N THR A 160 -31.64 -18.04 6.36
CA THR A 160 -30.68 -18.62 7.30
C THR A 160 -30.22 -17.53 8.27
N ARG A 161 -30.33 -17.77 9.57
CA ARG A 161 -29.77 -16.86 10.58
C ARG A 161 -28.38 -17.33 10.94
N PHE A 162 -27.50 -16.36 11.19
CA PHE A 162 -26.13 -16.62 11.62
C PHE A 162 -25.75 -15.71 12.81
N SER A 163 -24.88 -16.20 13.67
CA SER A 163 -24.27 -15.37 14.72
C SER A 163 -23.05 -14.63 14.18
N GLU A 164 -22.32 -15.27 13.27
CA GLU A 164 -21.15 -14.74 12.60
C GLU A 164 -21.08 -15.30 11.18
N PHE A 165 -20.74 -14.43 10.22
CA PHE A 165 -20.56 -14.81 8.83
C PHE A 165 -19.50 -13.93 8.19
N SER A 166 -18.56 -14.55 7.46
CA SER A 166 -17.47 -13.85 6.75
C SER A 166 -17.83 -13.71 5.27
N TYR A 167 -17.85 -12.48 4.80
CA TYR A 167 -18.10 -12.12 3.40
C TYR A 167 -16.83 -11.53 2.79
N ASP A 168 -16.34 -12.16 1.72
CA ASP A 168 -15.13 -11.67 1.02
C ASP A 168 -15.50 -10.45 0.17
N ILE A 169 -14.82 -9.34 0.43
CA ILE A 169 -14.98 -8.09 -0.31
C ILE A 169 -13.78 -7.75 -1.20
N GLY A 170 -12.82 -8.67 -1.34
CA GLY A 170 -11.63 -8.47 -2.16
C GLY A 170 -11.92 -8.24 -3.64
N GLU A 171 -13.04 -8.78 -4.13
CA GLU A 171 -13.50 -8.55 -5.52
C GLU A 171 -14.32 -7.26 -5.69
N MET A 172 -14.64 -6.56 -4.60
CA MET A 172 -15.47 -5.34 -4.60
C MET A 172 -14.65 -4.05 -4.51
N ILE A 173 -13.37 -4.15 -4.19
CA ILE A 173 -12.41 -3.07 -4.01
C ILE A 173 -11.24 -3.27 -4.97
#